data_e6b41b872ffe3823afbc98b271e224f8
#
_entry.id   e6b41b872ffe3823afbc98b271e224f8
#
_cell.length_a   1.000
_cell.length_b   1.000
_cell.length_c   1.000
_cell.angle_alpha   90.00
_cell.angle_beta   90.00
_cell.angle_gamma   90.00
#
_symmetry.space_group_name_H-M   'P 1'
#
loop_
_entity.id
_entity.type
_entity.pdbx_description
1 polymer ?
#
loop_
_entity_poly.entity_id
_entity_poly.type
_entity_poly.pdbx_seq_one_letter_code
_entity_poly.pdbx_strand_id
1 'polypeptide(L)'
;MKKKYHIQIRIVILTLFFGLTKSVYAQQSVSFNSPVNTRTKPIELQLKKTYELEKAGVFASNEFDGARLSDFILENDSTATVIIKPENSPINNSGYYAFKTWSSSPKSFYFTFQYPKDYKHRYIPKLKINNNWTAIDPAFVYKNDSIVTIKLNLSKEPILVAAQEIQSSTEVKNWYTKVVAGKEYVTVKSAGNSVLGKSIPVLDIYKGDKKNKKIIVLLTRQHPPETTGYYAFQSFLETILDDSELSDVFLKT
;
A
#
# COMPACT_ATOMS: atom_id res chain seq x y z
N MET A 1 24.82 25.50 -53.17
CA MET A 1 23.85 25.52 -52.04
C MET A 1 22.82 24.37 -52.05
N LYS A 2 22.42 23.78 -53.16
CA LYS A 2 21.39 22.70 -53.18
C LYS A 2 21.80 21.34 -52.58
N LYS A 3 23.10 20.98 -52.53
CA LYS A 3 23.56 19.69 -51.96
C LYS A 3 23.48 19.56 -50.41
N LYS A 4 23.54 20.67 -49.67
CA LYS A 4 23.49 20.65 -48.21
C LYS A 4 22.08 20.31 -47.64
N TYR A 5 21.03 20.72 -48.33
CA TYR A 5 19.66 20.48 -47.89
C TYR A 5 19.20 19.00 -48.04
N HIS A 6 19.71 18.32 -49.08
CA HIS A 6 19.38 16.90 -49.28
C HIS A 6 20.01 15.98 -48.25
N ILE A 7 21.17 16.34 -47.68
CA ILE A 7 21.81 15.55 -46.62
C ILE A 7 21.06 15.73 -45.29
N GLN A 8 20.62 16.95 -44.98
CA GLN A 8 19.85 17.21 -43.75
C GLN A 8 18.49 16.54 -43.77
N ILE A 9 17.77 16.56 -44.88
CA ILE A 9 16.48 15.88 -45.02
C ILE A 9 16.62 14.36 -44.86
N ARG A 10 17.67 13.74 -45.38
CA ARG A 10 17.93 12.30 -45.23
C ARG A 10 18.27 11.91 -43.80
N ILE A 11 19.00 12.74 -43.06
CA ILE A 11 19.31 12.50 -41.63
C ILE A 11 18.06 12.63 -40.78
N VAL A 12 17.18 13.61 -41.04
CA VAL A 12 15.92 13.78 -40.30
C VAL A 12 14.95 12.63 -40.57
N ILE A 13 14.85 12.15 -41.80
CA ILE A 13 14.01 10.99 -42.15
C ILE A 13 14.57 9.70 -41.50
N LEU A 14 15.90 9.52 -41.49
CA LEU A 14 16.53 8.37 -40.83
C LEU A 14 16.33 8.38 -39.32
N THR A 15 16.39 9.56 -38.67
CA THR A 15 16.15 9.70 -37.21
C THR A 15 14.69 9.49 -36.86
N LEU A 16 13.74 9.92 -37.67
CA LEU A 16 12.31 9.64 -37.52
C LEU A 16 12.00 8.14 -37.70
N PHE A 17 12.66 7.46 -38.64
CA PHE A 17 12.44 6.02 -38.85
C PHE A 17 13.01 5.17 -37.70
N PHE A 18 14.17 5.56 -37.13
CA PHE A 18 14.72 4.90 -35.93
C PHE A 18 13.91 5.20 -34.63
N GLY A 19 13.27 6.37 -34.55
CA GLY A 19 12.37 6.72 -33.46
C GLY A 19 11.07 5.90 -33.49
N LEU A 20 10.52 5.64 -34.66
CA LEU A 20 9.28 4.87 -34.83
C LEU A 20 9.48 3.35 -34.59
N THR A 21 10.66 2.81 -34.93
CA THR A 21 10.92 1.36 -34.71
C THR A 21 11.13 1.00 -33.24
N LYS A 22 11.56 1.92 -32.39
CA LYS A 22 11.68 1.69 -30.94
C LYS A 22 10.31 1.67 -30.21
N SER A 23 9.30 2.33 -30.77
CA SER A 23 7.94 2.33 -30.19
C SER A 23 7.19 1.02 -30.40
N VAL A 24 7.59 0.19 -31.37
CA VAL A 24 6.91 -1.10 -31.66
C VAL A 24 7.33 -2.23 -30.72
N TYR A 25 8.49 -2.11 -30.04
CA TYR A 25 8.94 -3.12 -29.09
C TYR A 25 8.40 -2.94 -27.66
N ALA A 26 7.61 -1.90 -27.41
CA ALA A 26 7.03 -1.64 -26.07
C ALA A 26 5.76 -2.46 -25.77
N GLN A 27 5.22 -3.19 -26.73
CA GLN A 27 4.09 -4.09 -26.53
C GLN A 27 4.53 -5.57 -26.60
N GLN A 28 5.40 -6.01 -25.70
CA GLN A 28 5.45 -7.41 -25.39
C GLN A 28 4.14 -7.77 -24.66
N SER A 29 3.37 -8.66 -25.25
CA SER A 29 2.22 -9.25 -24.59
C SER A 29 2.70 -9.96 -23.33
N VAL A 30 2.48 -9.35 -22.17
CA VAL A 30 2.73 -10.02 -20.89
C VAL A 30 1.68 -11.11 -20.76
N SER A 31 2.08 -12.38 -20.92
CA SER A 31 1.20 -13.48 -20.59
C SER A 31 1.11 -13.59 -19.07
N PHE A 32 -0.06 -13.33 -18.53
CA PHE A 32 -0.34 -13.60 -17.12
C PHE A 32 -0.68 -15.08 -16.96
N ASN A 33 -0.13 -15.70 -15.93
CA ASN A 33 -0.58 -17.02 -15.52
C ASN A 33 -2.09 -16.95 -15.18
N SER A 34 -2.81 -18.04 -15.42
CA SER A 34 -4.23 -18.11 -15.04
C SER A 34 -4.40 -17.75 -13.57
N PRO A 35 -5.43 -16.98 -13.20
CA PRO A 35 -5.70 -16.63 -11.82
C PRO A 35 -5.79 -17.88 -10.93
N VAL A 36 -5.15 -17.84 -9.78
CA VAL A 36 -5.24 -18.93 -8.80
C VAL A 36 -6.65 -18.95 -8.22
N ASN A 37 -7.31 -20.10 -8.21
CA ASN A 37 -8.59 -20.25 -7.55
C ASN A 37 -8.42 -20.20 -6.03
N THR A 38 -8.86 -19.11 -5.42
CA THR A 38 -8.72 -18.87 -3.97
C THR A 38 -9.97 -19.25 -3.16
N ARG A 39 -11.06 -19.68 -3.81
CA ARG A 39 -12.34 -19.97 -3.14
C ARG A 39 -12.25 -21.06 -2.06
N THR A 40 -11.35 -22.01 -2.25
CA THR A 40 -11.15 -23.14 -1.33
C THR A 40 -9.97 -22.94 -0.39
N LYS A 41 -9.32 -21.77 -0.43
CA LYS A 41 -8.15 -21.49 0.41
C LYS A 41 -8.60 -20.80 1.69
N PRO A 42 -8.24 -21.33 2.86
CA PRO A 42 -8.60 -20.70 4.13
C PRO A 42 -7.86 -19.37 4.29
N ILE A 43 -8.52 -18.45 4.99
CA ILE A 43 -7.89 -17.21 5.45
C ILE A 43 -7.46 -17.45 6.90
N GLU A 44 -6.17 -17.34 7.17
CA GLU A 44 -5.62 -17.44 8.52
C GLU A 44 -5.72 -16.07 9.20
N LEU A 45 -6.74 -15.92 10.04
CA LEU A 45 -6.90 -14.72 10.84
C LEU A 45 -5.86 -14.72 11.96
N GLN A 46 -5.16 -13.60 12.15
CA GLN A 46 -4.30 -13.41 13.29
C GLN A 46 -5.13 -13.30 14.59
N LEU A 47 -4.62 -13.81 15.68
CA LEU A 47 -5.20 -13.58 17.00
C LEU A 47 -4.97 -12.11 17.40
N LYS A 48 -6.06 -11.36 17.61
CA LYS A 48 -6.00 -9.97 18.07
C LYS A 48 -5.75 -9.95 19.57
N LYS A 49 -4.59 -9.43 19.98
CA LYS A 49 -4.21 -9.31 21.39
C LYS A 49 -3.08 -8.31 21.61
N THR A 50 -2.87 -7.96 22.86
CA THR A 50 -1.61 -7.36 23.33
C THR A 50 -0.69 -8.47 23.82
N TYR A 51 0.51 -8.49 23.29
CA TYR A 51 1.62 -9.35 23.71
C TYR A 51 2.41 -8.63 24.79
N GLU A 52 2.80 -9.36 25.83
CA GLU A 52 3.63 -8.85 26.93
C GLU A 52 4.90 -9.69 27.06
N LEU A 53 6.04 -9.02 27.04
CA LEU A 53 7.34 -9.59 27.35
C LEU A 53 7.72 -9.13 28.78
N GLU A 54 7.14 -9.79 29.79
CA GLU A 54 7.21 -9.40 31.20
C GLU A 54 8.64 -9.10 31.66
N LYS A 55 9.60 -10.01 31.38
CA LYS A 55 11.00 -9.86 31.77
C LYS A 55 11.66 -8.60 31.19
N ALA A 56 11.25 -8.20 30.00
CA ALA A 56 11.77 -7.01 29.33
C ALA A 56 10.93 -5.75 29.62
N GLY A 57 9.71 -5.90 30.14
CA GLY A 57 8.73 -4.82 30.30
C GLY A 57 8.40 -4.16 28.95
N VAL A 58 8.30 -4.97 27.87
CA VAL A 58 8.01 -4.52 26.52
C VAL A 58 6.72 -5.17 26.02
N PHE A 59 5.92 -4.39 25.32
CA PHE A 59 4.62 -4.76 24.84
C PHE A 59 4.53 -4.59 23.32
N ALA A 60 3.72 -5.41 22.67
CA ALA A 60 3.30 -5.22 21.30
C ALA A 60 1.80 -5.52 21.14
N SER A 61 1.10 -4.79 20.27
CA SER A 61 -0.33 -5.01 20.05
C SER A 61 -0.68 -4.98 18.56
N ASN A 62 -1.58 -5.88 18.17
CA ASN A 62 -2.23 -5.91 16.87
C ASN A 62 -3.73 -5.62 16.93
N GLU A 63 -4.23 -5.01 18.03
CA GLU A 63 -5.63 -4.74 18.30
C GLU A 63 -6.13 -3.45 17.64
N PHE A 64 -5.86 -3.28 16.34
CA PHE A 64 -6.35 -2.16 15.56
C PHE A 64 -6.57 -2.56 14.09
N ASP A 65 -7.29 -1.75 13.33
CA ASP A 65 -7.55 -1.97 11.91
C ASP A 65 -6.28 -1.82 11.08
N GLY A 66 -6.01 -2.80 10.22
CA GLY A 66 -4.80 -2.84 9.38
C GLY A 66 -3.56 -3.40 10.09
N ALA A 67 -3.67 -3.84 11.34
CA ALA A 67 -2.57 -4.51 12.03
C ALA A 67 -2.24 -5.88 11.42
N ARG A 68 -0.96 -6.25 11.46
CA ARG A 68 -0.45 -7.57 11.13
C ARG A 68 0.76 -7.88 12.00
N LEU A 69 0.55 -8.73 12.99
CA LEU A 69 1.53 -9.31 13.89
C LEU A 69 1.02 -10.69 14.26
N SER A 70 1.78 -11.73 13.93
CA SER A 70 1.33 -13.11 14.17
C SER A 70 1.82 -13.65 15.50
N ASP A 71 3.02 -13.22 15.92
CA ASP A 71 3.55 -13.52 17.25
C ASP A 71 4.66 -12.53 17.63
N PHE A 72 5.02 -12.52 18.93
CA PHE A 72 6.03 -11.63 19.49
C PHE A 72 6.78 -12.36 20.60
N ILE A 73 8.05 -12.69 20.38
CA ILE A 73 8.81 -13.62 21.20
C ILE A 73 10.08 -12.93 21.73
N LEU A 74 10.30 -12.98 23.03
CA LEU A 74 11.52 -12.47 23.66
C LEU A 74 12.70 -13.40 23.34
N GLU A 75 13.77 -12.83 22.76
CA GLU A 75 15.02 -13.53 22.49
C GLU A 75 16.03 -13.37 23.64
N ASN A 76 16.11 -12.17 24.16
CA ASN A 76 16.96 -11.78 25.29
C ASN A 76 16.47 -10.47 25.90
N ASP A 77 17.18 -9.93 26.90
CA ASP A 77 16.75 -8.75 27.68
C ASP A 77 16.54 -7.47 26.85
N SER A 78 17.03 -7.43 25.61
CA SER A 78 16.97 -6.25 24.75
C SER A 78 16.44 -6.51 23.34
N THR A 79 16.06 -7.74 23.01
CA THR A 79 15.69 -8.15 21.65
C THR A 79 14.46 -9.04 21.65
N ALA A 80 13.53 -8.77 20.75
CA ALA A 80 12.39 -9.65 20.45
C ALA A 80 12.29 -9.96 18.97
N THR A 81 11.77 -11.14 18.67
CA THR A 81 11.40 -11.56 17.32
C THR A 81 9.93 -11.22 17.04
N VAL A 82 9.72 -10.48 15.96
CA VAL A 82 8.42 -10.12 15.39
C VAL A 82 8.08 -11.13 14.30
N ILE A 83 7.12 -12.01 14.54
CA ILE A 83 6.73 -13.07 13.59
C ILE A 83 5.63 -12.56 12.68
N ILE A 84 5.90 -12.61 11.38
CA ILE A 84 4.98 -12.21 10.30
C ILE A 84 4.60 -13.44 9.49
N LYS A 85 3.28 -13.75 9.45
CA LYS A 85 2.73 -14.82 8.63
C LYS A 85 1.76 -14.26 7.60
N PRO A 86 1.62 -14.85 6.41
CA PRO A 86 0.61 -14.44 5.42
C PRO A 86 -0.80 -14.79 5.91
N GLU A 87 -1.80 -14.11 5.37
CA GLU A 87 -3.21 -14.42 5.66
C GLU A 87 -3.73 -15.63 4.89
N ASN A 88 -3.16 -15.93 3.74
CA ASN A 88 -3.57 -17.02 2.87
C ASN A 88 -2.38 -17.78 2.29
N SER A 89 -1.71 -18.53 3.14
CA SER A 89 -0.69 -19.49 2.72
C SER A 89 -1.37 -20.69 2.00
N PRO A 90 -0.78 -21.23 0.93
CA PRO A 90 0.50 -20.90 0.32
C PRO A 90 0.42 -19.89 -0.85
N ILE A 91 -0.70 -19.22 -1.06
CA ILE A 91 -0.94 -18.42 -2.26
C ILE A 91 -0.06 -17.18 -2.30
N ASN A 92 0.05 -16.47 -1.18
CA ASN A 92 0.78 -15.22 -1.12
C ASN A 92 1.54 -15.07 0.20
N ASN A 93 2.86 -15.10 0.12
CA ASN A 93 3.73 -14.74 1.23
C ASN A 93 3.81 -13.21 1.29
N SER A 94 3.08 -12.60 2.21
CA SER A 94 3.08 -11.16 2.42
C SER A 94 4.17 -10.72 3.38
N GLY A 95 4.95 -9.72 3.00
CA GLY A 95 5.88 -9.02 3.89
C GLY A 95 5.27 -7.88 4.66
N TYR A 96 3.97 -7.68 4.55
CA TYR A 96 3.28 -6.63 5.27
C TYR A 96 3.21 -6.93 6.76
N TYR A 97 3.55 -5.92 7.56
CA TYR A 97 3.41 -5.94 9.01
C TYR A 97 2.93 -4.58 9.50
N ALA A 98 2.23 -4.59 10.62
CA ALA A 98 1.84 -3.39 11.36
C ALA A 98 1.49 -3.75 12.79
N PHE A 99 2.15 -3.14 13.76
CA PHE A 99 1.91 -3.34 15.19
C PHE A 99 2.26 -2.08 15.99
N LYS A 100 1.63 -1.93 17.12
CA LYS A 100 2.04 -0.94 18.14
C LYS A 100 3.04 -1.60 19.08
N THR A 101 4.00 -0.83 19.57
CA THR A 101 4.93 -1.28 20.62
C THR A 101 5.26 -0.16 21.58
N TRP A 102 5.46 -0.51 22.85
CA TRP A 102 5.83 0.41 23.94
C TRP A 102 6.54 -0.36 25.05
N SER A 103 6.99 0.34 26.09
CA SER A 103 7.63 -0.27 27.25
C SER A 103 7.16 0.38 28.57
N SER A 104 7.28 -0.35 29.66
CA SER A 104 6.95 0.13 31.01
C SER A 104 7.86 1.28 31.49
N SER A 105 9.09 1.37 30.94
CA SER A 105 10.08 2.43 31.24
C SER A 105 10.90 2.72 30.00
N PRO A 106 11.47 3.94 29.84
CA PRO A 106 12.28 4.29 28.70
C PRO A 106 13.47 3.34 28.50
N LYS A 107 13.61 2.79 27.28
CA LYS A 107 14.73 1.93 26.92
C LYS A 107 14.92 1.84 25.40
N SER A 108 16.14 1.49 24.97
CA SER A 108 16.40 1.02 23.61
C SER A 108 16.07 -0.47 23.53
N PHE A 109 15.37 -0.87 22.47
CA PHE A 109 14.99 -2.26 22.25
C PHE A 109 15.09 -2.63 20.77
N TYR A 110 15.39 -3.90 20.48
CA TYR A 110 15.62 -4.40 19.13
C TYR A 110 14.47 -5.33 18.71
N PHE A 111 14.07 -5.21 17.46
CA PHE A 111 12.99 -6.00 16.85
C PHE A 111 13.52 -6.71 15.62
N THR A 112 13.67 -8.01 15.68
CA THR A 112 14.10 -8.86 14.56
C THR A 112 12.89 -9.38 13.82
N PHE A 113 12.77 -9.11 12.52
CA PHE A 113 11.65 -9.55 11.71
C PHE A 113 11.89 -10.97 11.18
N GLN A 114 10.96 -11.87 11.47
CA GLN A 114 10.95 -13.22 10.97
C GLN A 114 9.76 -13.43 10.02
N TYR A 115 10.07 -13.89 8.83
CA TYR A 115 9.10 -14.18 7.76
C TYR A 115 9.02 -15.70 7.50
N PRO A 116 7.99 -16.14 6.75
CA PRO A 116 7.96 -17.52 6.23
C PRO A 116 9.21 -17.84 5.42
N LYS A 117 9.51 -19.15 5.31
CA LYS A 117 10.60 -19.64 4.48
C LYS A 117 10.52 -19.03 3.07
N ASP A 118 11.68 -18.69 2.51
CA ASP A 118 11.84 -18.11 1.17
C ASP A 118 11.24 -16.69 0.99
N TYR A 119 10.84 -16.04 2.07
CA TYR A 119 10.41 -14.64 2.05
C TYR A 119 11.45 -13.71 2.69
N LYS A 120 11.61 -12.52 2.10
CA LYS A 120 12.59 -11.52 2.58
C LYS A 120 11.91 -10.21 2.95
N HIS A 121 12.48 -9.53 3.92
CA HIS A 121 12.12 -8.15 4.24
C HIS A 121 12.40 -7.23 3.06
N ARG A 122 11.42 -6.40 2.65
CA ARG A 122 11.56 -5.53 1.48
C ARG A 122 11.12 -4.08 1.71
N TYR A 123 10.54 -3.78 2.87
CA TYR A 123 10.05 -2.43 3.16
C TYR A 123 11.01 -1.68 4.08
N ILE A 124 11.15 -0.37 3.87
CA ILE A 124 11.73 0.50 4.88
C ILE A 124 10.65 0.72 5.94
N PRO A 125 10.87 0.32 7.21
CA PRO A 125 9.87 0.47 8.26
C PRO A 125 9.42 1.92 8.41
N LYS A 126 8.12 2.11 8.53
CA LYS A 126 7.49 3.39 8.84
C LYS A 126 7.09 3.42 10.31
N LEU A 127 7.29 4.55 10.94
CA LEU A 127 6.90 4.80 12.32
C LEU A 127 5.83 5.89 12.35
N LYS A 128 4.76 5.67 13.12
CA LYS A 128 3.78 6.71 13.41
C LYS A 128 3.91 7.14 14.86
N ILE A 129 4.38 8.37 15.05
CA ILE A 129 4.58 9.00 16.36
C ILE A 129 3.81 10.32 16.35
N ASN A 130 3.01 10.59 17.37
CA ASN A 130 2.19 11.81 17.46
C ASN A 130 1.39 12.08 16.18
N ASN A 131 0.79 11.04 15.62
CA ASN A 131 -0.01 11.05 14.39
C ASN A 131 0.75 11.33 13.08
N ASN A 132 2.07 11.48 13.11
CA ASN A 132 2.92 11.71 11.95
C ASN A 132 3.63 10.44 11.52
N TRP A 133 3.60 10.12 10.22
CA TRP A 133 4.35 9.03 9.63
C TRP A 133 5.74 9.48 9.19
N THR A 134 6.75 8.72 9.59
CA THR A 134 8.14 8.92 9.15
C THR A 134 8.78 7.59 8.80
N ALA A 135 9.71 7.56 7.85
CA ALA A 135 10.58 6.40 7.69
C ALA A 135 11.51 6.30 8.90
N ILE A 136 11.82 5.06 9.30
CA ILE A 136 12.87 4.86 10.32
C ILE A 136 14.21 5.36 9.77
N ASP A 137 15.02 5.97 10.65
CA ASP A 137 16.39 6.37 10.29
C ASP A 137 17.19 5.10 9.93
N PRO A 138 17.84 5.06 8.74
CA PRO A 138 18.66 3.93 8.33
C PRO A 138 19.73 3.50 9.32
N ALA A 139 20.23 4.42 10.16
CA ALA A 139 21.19 4.12 11.22
C ALA A 139 20.65 3.14 12.28
N PHE A 140 19.34 3.00 12.39
CA PHE A 140 18.66 2.07 13.30
C PHE A 140 18.15 0.80 12.62
N VAL A 141 18.55 0.54 11.36
CA VAL A 141 18.17 -0.65 10.60
C VAL A 141 19.40 -1.51 10.33
N TYR A 142 19.45 -2.67 10.94
CA TYR A 142 20.56 -3.62 10.79
C TYR A 142 20.10 -4.77 9.87
N LYS A 143 20.84 -4.99 8.80
CA LYS A 143 20.56 -6.05 7.82
C LYS A 143 21.70 -7.05 7.79
N ASN A 144 21.34 -8.33 7.91
CA ASN A 144 22.24 -9.44 7.69
C ASN A 144 21.52 -10.46 6.81
N ASP A 145 21.94 -10.60 5.56
CA ASP A 145 21.29 -11.42 4.53
C ASP A 145 19.78 -11.17 4.41
N SER A 146 18.97 -12.10 4.89
CA SER A 146 17.51 -12.02 4.87
C SER A 146 16.89 -11.52 6.17
N ILE A 147 17.71 -11.36 7.22
CA ILE A 147 17.27 -10.92 8.55
C ILE A 147 17.38 -9.40 8.63
N VAL A 148 16.34 -8.77 9.11
CA VAL A 148 16.34 -7.34 9.41
C VAL A 148 15.96 -7.14 10.86
N THR A 149 16.79 -6.37 11.56
CA THR A 149 16.56 -5.94 12.93
C THR A 149 16.49 -4.41 12.97
N ILE A 150 15.50 -3.88 13.66
CA ILE A 150 15.41 -2.43 13.92
C ILE A 150 15.62 -2.14 15.39
N LYS A 151 16.22 -0.99 15.68
CA LYS A 151 16.35 -0.45 17.04
C LYS A 151 15.33 0.67 17.23
N LEU A 152 14.57 0.63 18.32
CA LEU A 152 13.66 1.70 18.70
C LEU A 152 13.96 2.16 20.14
N ASN A 153 13.79 3.45 20.38
CA ASN A 153 13.76 3.99 21.74
C ASN A 153 12.29 3.98 22.21
N LEU A 154 11.97 3.06 23.09
CA LEU A 154 10.64 2.87 23.63
C LEU A 154 10.41 3.72 24.88
N SER A 155 9.15 4.06 25.09
CA SER A 155 8.63 4.68 26.29
C SER A 155 7.23 4.09 26.60
N LYS A 156 6.50 4.66 27.54
CA LYS A 156 5.09 4.30 27.80
C LYS A 156 4.17 4.68 26.65
N GLU A 157 4.57 5.63 25.81
CA GLU A 157 3.80 6.06 24.64
C GLU A 157 4.00 5.07 23.49
N PRO A 158 2.92 4.49 22.95
CA PRO A 158 3.02 3.52 21.86
C PRO A 158 3.53 4.13 20.56
N ILE A 159 4.49 3.47 19.94
CA ILE A 159 4.93 3.71 18.57
C ILE A 159 4.22 2.70 17.67
N LEU A 160 3.60 3.17 16.58
CA LEU A 160 3.08 2.27 15.56
C LEU A 160 4.18 2.03 14.51
N VAL A 161 4.54 0.77 14.33
CA VAL A 161 5.54 0.30 13.36
C VAL A 161 4.84 -0.41 12.24
N ALA A 162 5.08 -0.02 10.99
CA ALA A 162 4.43 -0.65 9.84
C ALA A 162 5.33 -0.72 8.62
N ALA A 163 5.03 -1.66 7.72
CA ALA A 163 5.70 -1.78 6.42
C ALA A 163 5.45 -0.58 5.51
N GLN A 164 4.24 -0.01 5.61
CA GLN A 164 3.79 1.19 4.90
C GLN A 164 2.75 1.93 5.78
N GLU A 165 2.45 3.17 5.44
CA GLU A 165 1.41 3.94 6.12
C GLU A 165 0.08 3.19 6.07
N ILE A 166 -0.56 3.06 7.22
CA ILE A 166 -1.85 2.39 7.30
C ILE A 166 -2.93 3.33 6.78
N GLN A 167 -3.78 2.78 5.94
CA GLN A 167 -5.02 3.39 5.48
C GLN A 167 -6.14 2.37 5.74
N SER A 168 -6.74 2.41 6.91
CA SER A 168 -7.82 1.50 7.27
C SER A 168 -9.08 1.77 6.45
N SER A 169 -10.03 0.83 6.45
CA SER A 169 -11.34 1.04 5.82
C SER A 169 -12.07 2.24 6.39
N THR A 170 -11.85 2.56 7.66
CA THR A 170 -12.42 3.74 8.33
C THR A 170 -11.80 5.03 7.78
N GLU A 171 -10.47 5.08 7.64
CA GLU A 171 -9.77 6.26 7.08
C GLU A 171 -10.16 6.47 5.61
N VAL A 172 -10.23 5.41 4.82
CA VAL A 172 -10.72 5.46 3.43
C VAL A 172 -12.15 5.99 3.37
N LYS A 173 -13.06 5.50 4.22
CA LYS A 173 -14.43 5.97 4.28
C LYS A 173 -14.50 7.45 4.65
N ASN A 174 -13.78 7.89 5.67
CA ASN A 174 -13.75 9.28 6.10
C ASN A 174 -13.25 10.20 4.99
N TRP A 175 -12.20 9.76 4.27
CA TRP A 175 -11.65 10.52 3.15
C TRP A 175 -12.67 10.67 2.02
N TYR A 176 -13.20 9.57 1.44
CA TYR A 176 -14.11 9.70 0.30
C TYR A 176 -15.42 10.40 0.69
N THR A 177 -15.94 10.18 1.89
CA THR A 177 -17.14 10.89 2.36
C THR A 177 -16.94 12.41 2.34
N LYS A 178 -15.74 12.86 2.74
CA LYS A 178 -15.39 14.28 2.69
C LYS A 178 -15.25 14.79 1.25
N VAL A 179 -14.59 14.03 0.38
CA VAL A 179 -14.33 14.43 -1.02
C VAL A 179 -15.61 14.50 -1.85
N VAL A 180 -16.59 13.61 -1.59
CA VAL A 180 -17.85 13.59 -2.34
C VAL A 180 -18.96 14.45 -1.72
N ALA A 181 -18.70 15.08 -0.58
CA ALA A 181 -19.71 15.88 0.11
C ALA A 181 -20.23 17.03 -0.78
N GLY A 182 -21.56 17.15 -0.91
CA GLY A 182 -22.21 18.17 -1.73
C GLY A 182 -22.13 17.94 -3.25
N LYS A 183 -21.63 16.77 -3.70
CA LYS A 183 -21.51 16.46 -5.12
C LYS A 183 -22.64 15.53 -5.58
N GLU A 184 -23.73 16.13 -6.05
CA GLU A 184 -24.95 15.41 -6.47
C GLU A 184 -24.72 14.42 -7.64
N TYR A 185 -23.66 14.63 -8.41
CA TYR A 185 -23.25 13.79 -9.52
C TYR A 185 -22.42 12.56 -9.10
N VAL A 186 -22.23 12.34 -7.79
CA VAL A 186 -21.56 11.18 -7.23
C VAL A 186 -22.55 10.32 -6.47
N THR A 187 -22.66 9.05 -6.86
CA THR A 187 -23.45 8.05 -6.12
C THR A 187 -22.52 7.07 -5.42
N VAL A 188 -22.62 6.98 -4.10
CA VAL A 188 -21.87 5.99 -3.32
C VAL A 188 -22.66 4.68 -3.26
N LYS A 189 -22.07 3.60 -3.75
CA LYS A 189 -22.63 2.25 -3.78
C LYS A 189 -21.71 1.27 -3.03
N SER A 190 -22.11 0.02 -2.98
CA SER A 190 -21.29 -1.09 -2.48
C SER A 190 -21.18 -2.19 -3.52
N ALA A 191 -19.97 -2.71 -3.73
CA ALA A 191 -19.74 -3.91 -4.51
C ALA A 191 -19.99 -5.21 -3.71
N GLY A 192 -20.30 -5.09 -2.42
CA GLY A 192 -20.47 -6.19 -1.48
C GLY A 192 -19.68 -5.95 -0.20
N ASN A 193 -19.48 -7.02 0.56
CA ASN A 193 -18.76 -6.96 1.83
C ASN A 193 -17.48 -7.78 1.79
N SER A 194 -16.47 -7.33 2.53
CA SER A 194 -15.28 -8.11 2.82
C SER A 194 -15.60 -9.32 3.71
N VAL A 195 -14.64 -10.23 3.88
CA VAL A 195 -14.77 -11.39 4.80
C VAL A 195 -15.10 -10.96 6.25
N LEU A 196 -14.64 -9.78 6.66
CA LEU A 196 -14.94 -9.20 7.98
C LEU A 196 -16.23 -8.36 8.00
N GLY A 197 -17.08 -8.47 6.97
CA GLY A 197 -18.38 -7.78 6.91
C GLY A 197 -18.30 -6.28 6.58
N LYS A 198 -17.10 -5.74 6.26
CA LYS A 198 -16.94 -4.33 5.91
C LYS A 198 -17.33 -4.10 4.45
N SER A 199 -18.16 -3.08 4.19
CA SER A 199 -18.57 -2.70 2.84
C SER A 199 -17.38 -2.31 1.96
N ILE A 200 -17.41 -2.78 0.70
CA ILE A 200 -16.46 -2.39 -0.36
C ILE A 200 -17.09 -1.24 -1.14
N PRO A 201 -16.65 0.01 -0.96
CA PRO A 201 -17.30 1.16 -1.57
C PRO A 201 -17.03 1.25 -3.07
N VAL A 202 -18.04 1.70 -3.80
CA VAL A 202 -17.97 2.07 -5.21
C VAL A 202 -18.47 3.50 -5.35
N LEU A 203 -17.69 4.36 -5.95
CA LEU A 203 -18.09 5.71 -6.33
C LEU A 203 -18.47 5.69 -7.82
N ASP A 204 -19.74 5.91 -8.11
CA ASP A 204 -20.28 6.03 -9.47
C ASP A 204 -20.40 7.53 -9.78
N ILE A 205 -19.54 8.02 -10.68
CA ILE A 205 -19.31 9.45 -10.91
C ILE A 205 -19.58 9.78 -12.37
N TYR A 206 -20.50 10.71 -12.63
CA TYR A 206 -20.76 11.19 -13.99
C TYR A 206 -21.58 12.48 -13.94
N LYS A 207 -21.40 13.36 -14.93
CA LYS A 207 -22.25 14.54 -15.18
C LYS A 207 -22.99 14.38 -16.52
N GLY A 208 -24.25 14.80 -16.58
CA GLY A 208 -25.09 14.71 -17.79
C GLY A 208 -25.65 13.30 -18.04
N ASP A 209 -26.03 12.99 -19.29
CA ASP A 209 -26.63 11.71 -19.66
C ASP A 209 -25.60 10.59 -19.70
N LYS A 210 -25.92 9.43 -19.12
CA LYS A 210 -25.08 8.21 -19.16
C LYS A 210 -25.01 7.56 -20.55
N LYS A 211 -25.98 7.83 -21.41
CA LYS A 211 -26.05 7.23 -22.72
C LYS A 211 -24.85 7.65 -23.57
N ASN A 212 -24.17 6.65 -24.14
CA ASN A 212 -22.99 6.82 -24.99
C ASN A 212 -21.68 7.27 -24.26
N LYS A 213 -21.65 7.28 -22.92
CA LYS A 213 -20.43 7.54 -22.17
C LYS A 213 -19.48 6.33 -22.16
N LYS A 214 -18.20 6.60 -22.21
CA LYS A 214 -17.18 5.59 -21.91
C LYS A 214 -17.14 5.31 -20.41
N ILE A 215 -16.98 4.05 -20.04
CA ILE A 215 -16.86 3.64 -18.64
C ILE A 215 -15.37 3.46 -18.34
N ILE A 216 -14.87 4.20 -17.36
CA ILE A 216 -13.53 4.04 -16.80
C ILE A 216 -13.69 3.39 -15.43
N VAL A 217 -13.11 2.21 -15.23
CA VAL A 217 -13.10 1.49 -13.95
C VAL A 217 -11.71 1.64 -13.35
N LEU A 218 -11.65 2.23 -12.16
CA LEU A 218 -10.41 2.38 -11.40
C LEU A 218 -10.48 1.51 -10.15
N LEU A 219 -9.48 0.66 -9.98
CA LEU A 219 -9.28 -0.17 -8.80
C LEU A 219 -7.99 0.27 -8.11
N THR A 220 -8.06 0.36 -6.80
CA THR A 220 -6.89 0.75 -6.02
C THR A 220 -6.84 -0.02 -4.71
N ARG A 221 -5.64 -0.15 -4.17
CA ARG A 221 -5.40 -0.70 -2.85
C ARG A 221 -5.98 -2.10 -2.61
N GLN A 222 -5.74 -2.99 -3.54
CA GLN A 222 -6.14 -4.39 -3.41
C GLN A 222 -5.32 -5.12 -2.33
N HIS A 223 -4.07 -4.67 -2.08
CA HIS A 223 -3.21 -5.20 -1.03
C HIS A 223 -2.77 -4.08 -0.05
N PRO A 224 -2.53 -4.40 1.23
CA PRO A 224 -2.19 -3.41 2.26
C PRO A 224 -1.01 -2.49 1.96
N PRO A 225 0.09 -2.93 1.31
CA PRO A 225 1.26 -2.09 1.08
C PRO A 225 1.18 -1.18 -0.16
N GLU A 226 0.09 -1.21 -0.93
CA GLU A 226 -0.06 -0.42 -2.17
C GLU A 226 -0.44 1.04 -1.89
N THR A 227 0.29 1.72 -1.02
CA THR A 227 -0.04 3.08 -0.58
C THR A 227 0.25 4.13 -1.64
N THR A 228 1.34 4.00 -2.40
CA THR A 228 1.71 4.96 -3.45
C THR A 228 0.63 5.04 -4.54
N GLY A 229 0.15 3.90 -5.04
CA GLY A 229 -0.95 3.85 -6.01
C GLY A 229 -2.25 4.42 -5.44
N TYR A 230 -2.50 4.21 -4.14
CA TYR A 230 -3.66 4.77 -3.48
C TYR A 230 -3.60 6.30 -3.36
N TYR A 231 -2.45 6.88 -3.02
CA TYR A 231 -2.30 8.34 -2.98
C TYR A 231 -2.43 8.97 -4.36
N ALA A 232 -1.89 8.33 -5.40
CA ALA A 232 -2.12 8.76 -6.78
C ALA A 232 -3.61 8.73 -7.16
N PHE A 233 -4.33 7.68 -6.75
CA PHE A 233 -5.77 7.57 -6.93
C PHE A 233 -6.53 8.68 -6.18
N GLN A 234 -6.14 8.98 -4.94
CA GLN A 234 -6.76 10.07 -4.18
C GLN A 234 -6.61 11.41 -4.91
N SER A 235 -5.39 11.76 -5.31
CA SER A 235 -5.12 13.00 -6.04
C SER A 235 -5.89 13.06 -7.37
N PHE A 236 -5.95 11.95 -8.11
CA PHE A 236 -6.74 11.86 -9.34
C PHE A 236 -8.24 12.11 -9.05
N LEU A 237 -8.80 11.45 -8.04
CA LEU A 237 -10.21 11.60 -7.70
C LEU A 237 -10.52 13.02 -7.23
N GLU A 238 -9.69 13.61 -6.39
CA GLU A 238 -9.83 15.00 -5.94
C GLU A 238 -9.80 15.98 -7.12
N THR A 239 -8.92 15.73 -8.11
CA THR A 239 -8.83 16.56 -9.32
C THR A 239 -10.08 16.47 -10.19
N ILE A 240 -10.62 15.25 -10.43
CA ILE A 240 -11.85 15.13 -11.25
C ILE A 240 -13.11 15.59 -10.52
N LEU A 241 -13.02 15.85 -9.22
CA LEU A 241 -14.10 16.34 -8.37
C LEU A 241 -13.89 17.79 -7.91
N ASP A 242 -12.95 18.54 -8.48
CA ASP A 242 -12.62 19.91 -8.07
C ASP A 242 -13.57 21.00 -8.64
N ASP A 243 -14.58 20.55 -9.44
CA ASP A 243 -15.56 21.41 -10.12
C ASP A 243 -14.93 22.43 -11.10
N SER A 244 -13.70 22.19 -11.57
CA SER A 244 -13.07 22.97 -12.63
C SER A 244 -13.73 22.70 -13.99
N GLU A 245 -13.49 23.58 -14.97
CA GLU A 245 -13.93 23.39 -16.35
C GLU A 245 -13.39 22.08 -16.95
N LEU A 246 -12.12 21.72 -16.65
CA LEU A 246 -11.50 20.49 -17.09
C LEU A 246 -12.21 19.25 -16.51
N SER A 247 -12.52 19.28 -15.21
CA SER A 247 -13.29 18.27 -14.50
C SER A 247 -14.68 18.09 -15.14
N ASP A 248 -15.36 19.20 -15.44
CA ASP A 248 -16.67 19.21 -16.06
C ASP A 248 -16.66 18.59 -17.46
N VAL A 249 -15.69 18.94 -18.30
CA VAL A 249 -15.51 18.34 -19.63
C VAL A 249 -15.25 16.85 -19.49
N PHE A 250 -14.32 16.44 -18.62
CA PHE A 250 -13.99 15.03 -18.40
C PHE A 250 -15.21 14.20 -17.96
N LEU A 251 -16.01 14.71 -17.03
CA LEU A 251 -17.16 13.98 -16.48
C LEU A 251 -18.39 13.97 -17.42
N LYS A 252 -18.44 14.88 -18.41
CA LYS A 252 -19.49 14.94 -19.43
C LYS A 252 -19.17 14.11 -20.67
N THR A 253 -17.88 13.78 -20.92
CA THR A 253 -17.43 12.96 -22.04
C THR A 253 -17.60 11.46 -21.76
#